data_28de4449cb2df985eb230ea298f1185d
#
_entry.id   28de4449cb2df985eb230ea298f1185d
#
_cell.length_a   1.000
_cell.length_b   1.000
_cell.length_c   1.000
_cell.angle_alpha   90.00
_cell.angle_beta   90.00
_cell.angle_gamma   90.00
#
_symmetry.space_group_name_H-M   'P 1'
#
loop_
_entity.id
_entity.type
_entity.pdbx_description
1 polymer ?
#
loop_
_entity_poly.entity_id
_entity_poly.type
_entity_poly.pdbx_seq_one_letter_code
_entity_poly.pdbx_strand_id
1 'polypeptide(L)'
;MTQRAEAMGTNGIAEKLKANRAKTIVDAAYAGKYMIAAICCYNLEGIIATVRAAEAKKSPALIQLFPWSIEYAGGLLLHAASEAADKASVPIGVHMDHAQSPDIIRKSVELGGYDGIMVDMSHYEKEENMRLSRELVELCNSKGIITECEPGRINGVEDGIADTEGMEEILTTPEQAEEFVALGIDWLAPAFGNVHGAYGPKGPQLDFPRLERIRAAVGDRVRLVLHGAHEDYFREHLLRKCIAAGMSKVNINGPVNAAYTRVGAELAGKVPLTTVIEEQTKAMQQVIEQNMDWVMSTGKAVC
;
A
#
# COMPACT_ATOMS: atom_id res chain seq x y z
N MET A 1 17.24 -34.99 -14.33
CA MET A 1 17.44 -34.31 -13.02
C MET A 1 16.89 -32.88 -12.99
N THR A 2 16.71 -32.22 -14.11
CA THR A 2 16.25 -30.82 -14.21
C THR A 2 14.79 -30.59 -13.83
N GLN A 3 13.84 -31.36 -14.30
CA GLN A 3 12.41 -31.15 -14.03
C GLN A 3 11.97 -31.36 -12.56
N ARG A 4 12.65 -32.23 -11.81
CA ARG A 4 12.35 -32.42 -10.38
C ARG A 4 12.92 -31.31 -9.48
N ALA A 5 14.02 -30.71 -9.88
CA ALA A 5 14.62 -29.56 -9.17
C ALA A 5 13.83 -28.28 -9.41
N GLU A 6 13.32 -28.06 -10.63
CA GLU A 6 12.45 -26.93 -10.97
C GLU A 6 11.07 -27.03 -10.25
N ALA A 7 10.47 -28.21 -10.21
CA ALA A 7 9.20 -28.44 -9.50
C ALA A 7 9.34 -28.28 -7.97
N MET A 8 10.48 -28.65 -7.38
CA MET A 8 10.74 -28.41 -5.95
C MET A 8 11.01 -26.92 -5.67
N GLY A 9 11.61 -26.18 -6.61
CA GLY A 9 11.84 -24.74 -6.49
C GLY A 9 10.53 -23.94 -6.55
N THR A 10 9.65 -24.26 -7.48
CA THR A 10 8.34 -23.59 -7.64
C THR A 10 7.38 -23.84 -6.48
N ASN A 11 7.34 -25.05 -5.94
CA ASN A 11 6.54 -25.36 -4.75
C ASN A 11 7.03 -24.55 -3.51
N GLY A 12 8.34 -24.41 -3.33
CA GLY A 12 8.91 -23.65 -2.22
C GLY A 12 8.62 -22.15 -2.31
N ILE A 13 8.57 -21.56 -3.53
CA ILE A 13 8.21 -20.17 -3.75
C ILE A 13 6.72 -19.95 -3.45
N ALA A 14 5.83 -20.81 -3.96
CA ALA A 14 4.40 -20.72 -3.72
C ALA A 14 4.06 -20.82 -2.22
N GLU A 15 4.74 -21.67 -1.46
CA GLU A 15 4.58 -21.77 -0.01
C GLU A 15 5.07 -20.51 0.72
N LYS A 16 6.19 -19.94 0.30
CA LYS A 16 6.68 -18.66 0.87
C LYS A 16 5.72 -17.52 0.63
N LEU A 17 5.21 -17.37 -0.59
CA LEU A 17 4.22 -16.34 -0.92
C LEU A 17 2.92 -16.55 -0.13
N LYS A 18 2.47 -17.78 0.02
CA LYS A 18 1.27 -18.11 0.81
C LYS A 18 1.44 -17.77 2.30
N ALA A 19 2.64 -17.95 2.84
CA ALA A 19 2.99 -17.64 4.23
C ALA A 19 3.42 -16.18 4.43
N ASN A 20 3.44 -15.38 3.37
CA ASN A 20 3.85 -13.98 3.43
C ASN A 20 2.92 -13.20 4.35
N ARG A 21 3.51 -12.42 5.28
CA ARG A 21 2.81 -11.70 6.33
C ARG A 21 1.81 -10.68 5.76
N ALA A 22 2.22 -9.84 4.83
CA ALA A 22 1.36 -8.83 4.22
C ALA A 22 0.20 -9.47 3.44
N LYS A 23 0.48 -10.55 2.69
CA LYS A 23 -0.56 -11.32 2.00
C LYS A 23 -1.60 -11.87 2.96
N THR A 24 -1.16 -12.52 4.03
CA THR A 24 -2.05 -13.10 5.04
C THR A 24 -2.96 -12.04 5.67
N ILE A 25 -2.42 -10.85 5.97
CA ILE A 25 -3.16 -9.71 6.52
C ILE A 25 -4.27 -9.25 5.55
N VAL A 26 -3.95 -9.05 4.28
CA VAL A 26 -4.90 -8.52 3.29
C VAL A 26 -5.91 -9.60 2.84
N ASP A 27 -5.49 -10.87 2.78
CA ASP A 27 -6.41 -11.98 2.52
C ASP A 27 -7.46 -12.13 3.65
N ALA A 28 -7.05 -11.95 4.91
CA ALA A 28 -7.96 -11.95 6.04
C ALA A 28 -8.93 -10.75 6.00
N ALA A 29 -8.46 -9.58 5.57
CA ALA A 29 -9.30 -8.40 5.38
C ALA A 29 -10.38 -8.66 4.33
N TYR A 30 -10.01 -9.21 3.20
CA TYR A 30 -10.95 -9.59 2.15
C TYR A 30 -12.02 -10.57 2.65
N ALA A 31 -11.61 -11.64 3.30
CA ALA A 31 -12.53 -12.64 3.85
C ALA A 31 -13.44 -12.04 4.94
N GLY A 32 -12.91 -11.13 5.77
CA GLY A 32 -13.61 -10.47 6.86
C GLY A 32 -14.41 -9.23 6.46
N LYS A 33 -14.39 -8.83 5.17
CA LYS A 33 -15.08 -7.65 4.61
C LYS A 33 -14.70 -6.36 5.34
N TYR A 34 -13.41 -6.10 5.46
CA TYR A 34 -12.83 -4.83 5.93
C TYR A 34 -11.62 -4.49 5.06
N MET A 35 -11.01 -3.31 5.23
CA MET A 35 -9.75 -2.98 4.56
C MET A 35 -8.62 -2.87 5.59
N ILE A 36 -7.40 -3.10 5.13
CA ILE A 36 -6.19 -2.80 5.87
C ILE A 36 -5.82 -1.34 5.64
N ALA A 37 -5.63 -0.60 6.72
CA ALA A 37 -5.00 0.71 6.69
C ALA A 37 -3.51 0.54 6.42
N ALA A 38 -3.06 0.97 5.23
CA ALA A 38 -1.68 0.95 4.81
C ALA A 38 -1.12 2.38 4.92
N ILE A 39 -0.26 2.60 5.91
CA ILE A 39 0.15 3.94 6.36
C ILE A 39 1.48 4.32 5.72
N CYS A 40 1.48 5.39 4.92
CA CYS A 40 2.70 5.93 4.31
C CYS A 40 3.54 6.64 5.38
N CYS A 41 4.75 6.13 5.61
CA CYS A 41 5.68 6.59 6.63
C CYS A 41 6.94 7.18 6.00
N TYR A 42 7.33 8.38 6.41
CA TYR A 42 8.50 9.10 5.92
C TYR A 42 9.58 9.28 7.01
N ASN A 43 9.26 8.96 8.25
CA ASN A 43 10.13 9.11 9.40
C ASN A 43 9.85 8.03 10.47
N LEU A 44 10.66 8.00 11.52
CA LEU A 44 10.48 7.06 12.63
C LEU A 44 9.18 7.28 13.39
N GLU A 45 8.76 8.53 13.52
CA GLU A 45 7.53 8.92 14.22
C GLU A 45 6.30 8.31 13.55
N GLY A 46 6.27 8.26 12.21
CA GLY A 46 5.21 7.60 11.43
C GLY A 46 5.16 6.09 11.68
N ILE A 47 6.31 5.44 11.74
CA ILE A 47 6.41 4.01 12.07
C ILE A 47 5.90 3.76 13.48
N ILE A 48 6.38 4.55 14.47
CA ILE A 48 5.96 4.45 15.88
C ILE A 48 4.46 4.68 16.02
N ALA A 49 3.92 5.71 15.37
CA ALA A 49 2.49 6.03 15.41
C ALA A 49 1.65 4.89 14.83
N THR A 50 2.11 4.28 13.72
CA THR A 50 1.41 3.16 13.08
C THR A 50 1.35 1.94 14.01
N VAL A 51 2.47 1.55 14.61
CA VAL A 51 2.51 0.42 15.55
C VAL A 51 1.62 0.69 16.76
N ARG A 52 1.75 1.86 17.39
CA ARG A 52 0.92 2.23 18.56
C ARG A 52 -0.57 2.24 18.25
N ALA A 53 -0.97 2.79 17.11
CA ALA A 53 -2.37 2.79 16.68
C ALA A 53 -2.88 1.37 16.42
N ALA A 54 -2.10 0.54 15.72
CA ALA A 54 -2.44 -0.85 15.44
C ALA A 54 -2.64 -1.66 16.71
N GLU A 55 -1.74 -1.54 17.68
CA GLU A 55 -1.84 -2.21 19.00
C GLU A 55 -3.01 -1.69 19.83
N ALA A 56 -3.21 -0.36 19.91
CA ALA A 56 -4.32 0.25 20.63
C ALA A 56 -5.68 -0.19 20.09
N LYS A 57 -5.79 -0.27 18.75
CA LYS A 57 -7.02 -0.71 18.07
C LYS A 57 -7.15 -2.22 17.91
N LYS A 58 -6.13 -3.00 18.28
CA LYS A 58 -6.06 -4.43 17.95
C LYS A 58 -6.37 -4.67 16.47
N SER A 59 -5.73 -3.89 15.61
CA SER A 59 -5.94 -3.85 14.17
C SER A 59 -4.69 -4.35 13.45
N PRO A 60 -4.79 -5.23 12.45
CA PRO A 60 -3.68 -5.45 11.53
C PRO A 60 -3.42 -4.18 10.71
N ALA A 61 -2.19 -3.97 10.27
CA ALA A 61 -1.79 -2.79 9.50
C ALA A 61 -0.68 -3.10 8.51
N LEU A 62 -0.44 -2.17 7.57
CA LEU A 62 0.76 -2.13 6.75
C LEU A 62 1.51 -0.81 6.99
N ILE A 63 2.83 -0.90 7.18
CA ILE A 63 3.74 0.23 7.08
C ILE A 63 4.15 0.33 5.61
N GLN A 64 3.87 1.45 4.96
CA GLN A 64 4.26 1.71 3.58
C GLN A 64 5.43 2.70 3.52
N LEU A 65 6.39 2.41 2.65
CA LEU A 65 7.55 3.25 2.40
C LEU A 65 7.63 3.54 0.90
N PHE A 66 7.81 4.79 0.54
CA PHE A 66 8.07 5.17 -0.85
C PHE A 66 9.55 4.95 -1.24
N PRO A 67 9.88 4.89 -2.55
CA PRO A 67 11.24 4.85 -3.06
C PRO A 67 12.16 5.90 -2.44
N TRP A 68 11.63 7.10 -2.21
CA TRP A 68 12.33 8.20 -1.53
C TRP A 68 13.02 7.76 -0.22
N SER A 69 12.39 6.87 0.54
CA SER A 69 12.98 6.39 1.82
C SER A 69 14.31 5.65 1.62
N ILE A 70 14.48 4.96 0.48
CA ILE A 70 15.73 4.27 0.13
C ILE A 70 16.73 5.26 -0.47
N GLU A 71 16.27 6.16 -1.33
CA GLU A 71 17.12 7.17 -1.97
C GLU A 71 17.71 8.14 -0.95
N TYR A 72 16.90 8.61 0.00
CA TYR A 72 17.30 9.55 1.04
C TYR A 72 18.09 8.87 2.18
N ALA A 73 17.60 7.74 2.69
CA ALA A 73 18.09 7.12 3.91
C ALA A 73 18.77 5.75 3.71
N GLY A 74 18.91 5.29 2.48
CA GLY A 74 19.69 4.08 2.16
C GLY A 74 19.20 2.78 2.78
N GLY A 75 17.94 2.69 3.21
CA GLY A 75 17.37 1.50 3.85
C GLY A 75 17.24 1.58 5.38
N LEU A 76 17.73 2.64 6.03
CA LEU A 76 17.58 2.80 7.48
C LEU A 76 16.13 2.77 7.94
N LEU A 77 15.25 3.46 7.20
CA LEU A 77 13.84 3.49 7.52
C LEU A 77 13.18 2.12 7.32
N LEU A 78 13.58 1.37 6.28
CA LEU A 78 13.12 0.01 6.04
C LEU A 78 13.50 -0.93 7.19
N HIS A 79 14.75 -0.87 7.67
CA HIS A 79 15.17 -1.68 8.80
C HIS A 79 14.38 -1.37 10.06
N ALA A 80 14.13 -0.08 10.33
CA ALA A 80 13.30 0.34 11.44
C ALA A 80 11.86 -0.16 11.32
N ALA A 81 11.27 -0.08 10.13
CA ALA A 81 9.91 -0.56 9.86
C ALA A 81 9.80 -2.09 10.02
N SER A 82 10.78 -2.84 9.48
CA SER A 82 10.84 -4.30 9.59
C SER A 82 10.97 -4.74 11.04
N GLU A 83 11.89 -4.14 11.79
CA GLU A 83 12.06 -4.43 13.22
C GLU A 83 10.81 -4.08 14.04
N ALA A 84 10.18 -2.95 13.76
CA ALA A 84 8.96 -2.52 14.43
C ALA A 84 7.80 -3.49 14.16
N ALA A 85 7.66 -3.93 12.90
CA ALA A 85 6.65 -4.90 12.50
C ALA A 85 6.87 -6.29 13.15
N ASP A 86 8.13 -6.72 13.29
CA ASP A 86 8.48 -8.00 13.92
C ASP A 86 8.22 -8.02 15.43
N LYS A 87 8.33 -6.85 16.09
CA LYS A 87 8.12 -6.71 17.54
C LYS A 87 6.69 -6.36 17.93
N ALA A 88 5.86 -5.96 16.97
CA ALA A 88 4.48 -5.57 17.23
C ALA A 88 3.66 -6.74 17.81
N SER A 89 2.76 -6.44 18.74
CA SER A 89 1.85 -7.44 19.34
C SER A 89 0.65 -7.77 18.46
N VAL A 90 0.55 -7.13 17.28
CA VAL A 90 -0.49 -7.33 16.25
C VAL A 90 0.16 -7.55 14.88
N PRO A 91 -0.51 -8.21 13.93
CA PRO A 91 0.05 -8.43 12.60
C PRO A 91 0.32 -7.11 11.86
N ILE A 92 1.58 -6.83 11.53
CA ILE A 92 2.00 -5.67 10.73
C ILE A 92 2.92 -6.14 9.61
N GLY A 93 2.63 -5.77 8.37
CA GLY A 93 3.50 -6.00 7.21
C GLY A 93 4.22 -4.72 6.77
N VAL A 94 5.30 -4.89 6.01
CA VAL A 94 6.06 -3.77 5.41
C VAL A 94 5.95 -3.84 3.90
N HIS A 95 5.51 -2.75 3.28
CA HIS A 95 5.24 -2.68 1.85
C HIS A 95 5.94 -1.47 1.22
N MET A 96 6.55 -1.64 0.04
CA MET A 96 6.99 -0.52 -0.77
C MET A 96 5.83 -0.05 -1.65
N ASP A 97 5.51 1.23 -1.55
CA ASP A 97 4.50 1.89 -2.35
C ASP A 97 5.15 2.55 -3.58
N HIS A 98 4.50 2.49 -4.73
CA HIS A 98 4.90 3.12 -5.99
C HIS A 98 6.39 3.01 -6.34
N ALA A 99 6.91 1.80 -6.47
CA ALA A 99 8.27 1.60 -6.98
C ALA A 99 8.27 1.77 -8.51
N GLN A 100 8.60 2.99 -8.97
CA GLN A 100 8.41 3.45 -10.34
C GLN A 100 9.64 3.24 -11.26
N SER A 101 10.65 2.54 -10.80
CA SER A 101 11.77 2.15 -11.67
C SER A 101 12.26 0.72 -11.40
N PRO A 102 12.71 0.00 -12.44
CA PRO A 102 13.29 -1.33 -12.28
C PRO A 102 14.47 -1.35 -11.31
N ASP A 103 15.28 -0.29 -11.26
CA ASP A 103 16.47 -0.23 -10.42
C ASP A 103 16.10 -0.11 -8.92
N ILE A 104 15.09 0.69 -8.57
CA ILE A 104 14.63 0.80 -7.19
C ILE A 104 14.02 -0.51 -6.71
N ILE A 105 13.30 -1.22 -7.58
CA ILE A 105 12.73 -2.54 -7.25
C ILE A 105 13.82 -3.56 -7.00
N ARG A 106 14.84 -3.66 -7.88
CA ARG A 106 15.98 -4.54 -7.69
C ARG A 106 16.74 -4.23 -6.40
N LYS A 107 17.00 -2.94 -6.15
CA LYS A 107 17.64 -2.49 -4.91
C LYS A 107 16.81 -2.84 -3.67
N SER A 108 15.49 -2.71 -3.73
CA SER A 108 14.58 -3.07 -2.63
C SER A 108 14.59 -4.56 -2.34
N VAL A 109 14.61 -5.38 -3.39
CA VAL A 109 14.73 -6.84 -3.28
C VAL A 109 16.07 -7.24 -2.67
N GLU A 110 17.16 -6.56 -3.05
CA GLU A 110 18.51 -6.81 -2.49
C GLU A 110 18.63 -6.41 -1.00
N LEU A 111 18.01 -5.29 -0.62
CA LEU A 111 18.00 -4.84 0.79
C LEU A 111 17.24 -5.82 1.68
N GLY A 112 16.19 -6.46 1.17
CA GLY A 112 15.31 -7.31 1.96
C GLY A 112 14.48 -6.52 2.98
N GLY A 113 13.61 -7.22 3.73
CA GLY A 113 12.78 -6.59 4.76
C GLY A 113 11.40 -6.13 4.29
N TYR A 114 11.14 -6.09 3.00
CA TYR A 114 9.79 -5.89 2.46
C TYR A 114 9.02 -7.21 2.40
N ASP A 115 7.77 -7.18 2.86
CA ASP A 115 6.80 -8.26 2.63
C ASP A 115 6.18 -8.13 1.24
N GLY A 116 5.99 -6.90 0.74
CA GLY A 116 5.43 -6.62 -0.58
C GLY A 116 6.04 -5.41 -1.24
N ILE A 117 5.96 -5.37 -2.56
CA ILE A 117 6.41 -4.24 -3.40
C ILE A 117 5.35 -3.95 -4.46
N MET A 118 4.94 -2.70 -4.58
CA MET A 118 4.17 -2.24 -5.71
C MET A 118 5.10 -2.00 -6.90
N VAL A 119 4.98 -2.85 -7.90
CA VAL A 119 5.65 -2.72 -9.20
C VAL A 119 4.81 -1.75 -10.03
N ASP A 120 5.16 -0.48 -9.95
CA ASP A 120 4.40 0.60 -10.58
C ASP A 120 5.07 1.09 -11.86
N MET A 121 4.66 0.50 -12.98
CA MET A 121 5.09 0.91 -14.31
C MET A 121 3.99 1.67 -15.06
N SER A 122 3.01 2.24 -14.34
CA SER A 122 1.82 2.89 -14.89
C SER A 122 2.12 4.17 -15.69
N HIS A 123 3.30 4.77 -15.50
CA HIS A 123 3.78 5.91 -16.29
C HIS A 123 4.24 5.53 -17.70
N TYR A 124 4.46 4.24 -17.97
CA TYR A 124 4.69 3.72 -19.33
C TYR A 124 3.37 3.42 -20.05
N GLU A 125 3.46 3.32 -21.40
CA GLU A 125 2.35 2.79 -22.18
C GLU A 125 2.13 1.30 -21.88
N LYS A 126 0.91 0.78 -22.16
CA LYS A 126 0.44 -0.54 -21.74
C LYS A 126 1.43 -1.68 -22.01
N GLU A 127 1.99 -1.75 -23.23
CA GLU A 127 2.88 -2.84 -23.64
C GLU A 127 4.17 -2.86 -22.83
N GLU A 128 4.73 -1.68 -22.57
CA GLU A 128 5.96 -1.56 -21.79
C GLU A 128 5.69 -1.75 -20.29
N ASN A 129 4.58 -1.21 -19.78
CA ASN A 129 4.12 -1.50 -18.41
C ASN A 129 4.02 -3.03 -18.21
N MET A 130 3.31 -3.74 -19.09
CA MET A 130 3.16 -5.19 -19.03
C MET A 130 4.49 -5.96 -19.11
N ARG A 131 5.39 -5.51 -19.96
CA ARG A 131 6.70 -6.16 -20.15
C ARG A 131 7.57 -6.03 -18.91
N LEU A 132 7.70 -4.81 -18.39
CA LEU A 132 8.50 -4.54 -17.19
C LEU A 132 7.87 -5.18 -15.95
N SER A 133 6.56 -5.06 -15.80
CA SER A 133 5.84 -5.68 -14.68
C SER A 133 6.03 -7.18 -14.63
N ARG A 134 6.01 -7.89 -15.76
CA ARG A 134 6.27 -9.33 -15.81
C ARG A 134 7.62 -9.70 -15.22
N GLU A 135 8.70 -9.04 -15.70
CA GLU A 135 10.06 -9.29 -15.23
C GLU A 135 10.20 -9.04 -13.71
N LEU A 136 9.64 -7.92 -13.25
CA LEU A 136 9.82 -7.46 -11.87
C LEU A 136 8.93 -8.24 -10.88
N VAL A 137 7.74 -8.64 -11.30
CA VAL A 137 6.87 -9.55 -10.54
C VAL A 137 7.55 -10.91 -10.34
N GLU A 138 8.12 -11.49 -11.41
CA GLU A 138 8.88 -12.73 -11.33
C GLU A 138 10.07 -12.61 -10.36
N LEU A 139 10.80 -11.49 -10.42
CA LEU A 139 11.91 -11.20 -9.51
C LEU A 139 11.44 -11.17 -8.04
N CYS A 140 10.42 -10.38 -7.72
CA CYS A 140 9.89 -10.24 -6.37
C CYS A 140 9.36 -11.59 -5.84
N ASN A 141 8.53 -12.26 -6.63
CA ASN A 141 7.94 -13.54 -6.26
C ASN A 141 9.00 -14.62 -6.00
N SER A 142 10.11 -14.61 -6.77
CA SER A 142 11.24 -15.54 -6.57
C SER A 142 11.87 -15.42 -5.18
N LYS A 143 11.72 -14.28 -4.53
CA LYS A 143 12.21 -13.99 -3.17
C LYS A 143 11.14 -14.13 -2.08
N GLY A 144 9.90 -14.47 -2.47
CA GLY A 144 8.77 -14.56 -1.54
C GLY A 144 8.18 -13.21 -1.16
N ILE A 145 8.47 -12.17 -1.94
CA ILE A 145 7.90 -10.82 -1.82
C ILE A 145 6.65 -10.78 -2.70
N ILE A 146 5.49 -10.43 -2.11
CA ILE A 146 4.24 -10.30 -2.87
C ILE A 146 4.26 -9.02 -3.71
N THR A 147 3.44 -8.98 -4.75
CA THR A 147 3.44 -7.85 -5.68
C THR A 147 2.07 -7.21 -5.83
N GLU A 148 2.09 -5.88 -5.93
CA GLU A 148 0.97 -5.05 -6.33
C GLU A 148 1.30 -4.42 -7.68
N CYS A 149 0.28 -4.25 -8.57
CA CYS A 149 0.45 -3.55 -9.84
C CYS A 149 -0.74 -2.63 -10.15
N GLU A 150 -0.48 -1.65 -11.02
CA GLU A 150 -1.45 -0.68 -11.52
C GLU A 150 -1.62 -0.82 -13.04
N PRO A 151 -2.69 -1.50 -13.51
CA PRO A 151 -2.92 -1.74 -14.95
C PRO A 151 -3.27 -0.49 -15.75
N GLY A 152 -3.97 0.46 -15.12
CA GLY A 152 -4.30 1.77 -15.69
C GLY A 152 -3.26 2.81 -15.29
N ARG A 153 -3.72 4.05 -15.11
CA ARG A 153 -2.93 5.14 -14.55
C ARG A 153 -3.81 5.98 -13.63
N ILE A 154 -3.52 5.93 -12.33
CA ILE A 154 -4.13 6.81 -11.33
C ILE A 154 -3.37 8.13 -11.39
N ASN A 155 -4.04 9.18 -11.83
CA ASN A 155 -3.41 10.49 -12.04
C ASN A 155 -3.23 11.24 -10.73
N GLY A 156 -2.39 12.28 -10.74
CA GLY A 156 -2.16 13.20 -9.62
C GLY A 156 -0.77 13.11 -9.01
N VAL A 157 -0.58 13.81 -7.90
CA VAL A 157 0.71 13.94 -7.21
C VAL A 157 0.53 13.65 -5.73
N GLU A 158 1.41 12.83 -5.19
CA GLU A 158 1.60 12.66 -3.76
C GLU A 158 3.08 12.91 -3.39
N ASP A 159 3.37 13.14 -2.12
CA ASP A 159 4.74 13.25 -1.65
C ASP A 159 5.55 12.00 -2.01
N GLY A 160 6.62 12.18 -2.79
CA GLY A 160 7.49 11.09 -3.22
C GLY A 160 7.07 10.37 -4.51
N ILE A 161 6.01 10.82 -5.21
CA ILE A 161 5.58 10.33 -6.52
C ILE A 161 5.40 11.53 -7.45
N ALA A 162 6.15 11.58 -8.54
CA ALA A 162 6.05 12.67 -9.52
C ALA A 162 5.80 12.20 -10.96
N ASP A 163 5.94 10.90 -11.25
CA ASP A 163 6.06 10.40 -12.62
C ASP A 163 4.75 10.39 -13.41
N THR A 164 3.60 10.61 -12.74
CA THR A 164 2.29 10.72 -13.41
C THR A 164 1.75 12.15 -13.45
N GLU A 165 2.52 13.14 -12.95
CA GLU A 165 2.12 14.55 -12.98
C GLU A 165 1.95 15.02 -14.43
N GLY A 166 0.78 15.60 -14.74
CA GLY A 166 0.47 16.10 -16.07
C GLY A 166 0.13 15.05 -17.13
N MET A 167 0.16 13.75 -16.78
CA MET A 167 -0.28 12.68 -17.66
C MET A 167 -1.81 12.50 -17.60
N GLU A 168 -2.40 12.02 -18.69
CA GLU A 168 -3.84 11.69 -18.68
C GLU A 168 -4.12 10.44 -17.85
N GLU A 169 -5.24 10.45 -17.12
CA GLU A 169 -5.77 9.28 -16.43
C GLU A 169 -6.10 8.17 -17.45
N ILE A 170 -5.74 6.93 -17.12
CA ILE A 170 -6.14 5.74 -17.88
C ILE A 170 -6.96 4.84 -16.97
N LEU A 171 -8.28 4.89 -17.13
CA LEU A 171 -9.18 4.05 -16.35
C LEU A 171 -8.93 2.57 -16.65
N THR A 172 -8.75 1.77 -15.60
CA THR A 172 -8.54 0.32 -15.73
C THR A 172 -9.76 -0.36 -16.33
N THR A 173 -9.55 -1.24 -17.32
CA THR A 173 -10.60 -2.11 -17.85
C THR A 173 -10.56 -3.51 -17.23
N PRO A 174 -11.66 -4.28 -17.24
CA PRO A 174 -11.66 -5.67 -16.80
C PRO A 174 -10.63 -6.54 -17.54
N GLU A 175 -10.43 -6.30 -18.84
CA GLU A 175 -9.49 -7.04 -19.68
C GLU A 175 -8.04 -6.73 -19.26
N GLN A 176 -7.69 -5.47 -19.02
CA GLN A 176 -6.38 -5.09 -18.50
C GLN A 176 -6.13 -5.71 -17.12
N ALA A 177 -7.13 -5.72 -16.24
CA ALA A 177 -7.01 -6.36 -14.94
C ALA A 177 -6.72 -7.85 -15.06
N GLU A 178 -7.38 -8.57 -15.97
CA GLU A 178 -7.12 -9.98 -16.28
C GLU A 178 -5.70 -10.23 -16.80
N GLU A 179 -5.21 -9.37 -17.69
CA GLU A 179 -3.86 -9.45 -18.22
C GLU A 179 -2.81 -9.32 -17.10
N PHE A 180 -3.00 -8.42 -16.14
CA PHE A 180 -2.11 -8.26 -14.99
C PHE A 180 -2.21 -9.40 -13.98
N VAL A 181 -3.40 -9.92 -13.74
CA VAL A 181 -3.60 -11.14 -12.94
C VAL A 181 -2.80 -12.32 -13.52
N ALA A 182 -2.75 -12.44 -14.85
CA ALA A 182 -1.97 -13.48 -15.52
C ALA A 182 -0.44 -13.35 -15.34
N LEU A 183 0.05 -12.20 -14.86
CA LEU A 183 1.46 -12.03 -14.47
C LEU A 183 1.80 -12.68 -13.13
N GLY A 184 0.78 -13.07 -12.34
CA GLY A 184 0.97 -13.66 -11.02
C GLY A 184 1.13 -12.64 -9.90
N ILE A 185 0.49 -11.46 -10.05
CA ILE A 185 0.40 -10.45 -9.00
C ILE A 185 -0.52 -10.91 -7.87
N ASP A 186 -0.30 -10.39 -6.66
CA ASP A 186 -1.16 -10.65 -5.51
C ASP A 186 -2.23 -9.58 -5.30
N TRP A 187 -1.89 -8.33 -5.60
CA TRP A 187 -2.74 -7.17 -5.43
C TRP A 187 -2.81 -6.33 -6.68
N LEU A 188 -3.95 -5.66 -6.88
CA LEU A 188 -4.23 -4.83 -8.03
C LEU A 188 -4.82 -3.49 -7.59
N ALA A 189 -4.18 -2.38 -8.00
CA ALA A 189 -4.64 -1.01 -7.80
C ALA A 189 -5.38 -0.52 -9.06
N PRO A 190 -6.73 -0.53 -9.09
CA PRO A 190 -7.47 -0.08 -10.26
C PRO A 190 -7.61 1.44 -10.29
N ALA A 191 -7.39 2.04 -11.46
CA ALA A 191 -7.83 3.40 -11.76
C ALA A 191 -9.32 3.38 -12.15
N PHE A 192 -10.19 3.98 -11.31
CA PHE A 192 -11.63 4.02 -11.52
C PHE A 192 -12.24 5.40 -11.19
N GLY A 193 -11.46 6.48 -11.38
CA GLY A 193 -11.80 7.87 -11.06
C GLY A 193 -11.24 8.34 -9.72
N ASN A 194 -10.39 7.54 -9.10
CA ASN A 194 -9.56 7.93 -7.96
C ASN A 194 -8.31 8.64 -8.47
N VAL A 195 -7.83 9.65 -7.73
CA VAL A 195 -6.64 10.43 -8.07
C VAL A 195 -5.73 10.57 -6.85
N HIS A 196 -4.43 10.68 -7.09
CA HIS A 196 -3.47 11.00 -6.03
C HIS A 196 -3.54 12.50 -5.69
N GLY A 197 -3.46 12.83 -4.38
CA GLY A 197 -3.54 14.21 -3.91
C GLY A 197 -4.96 14.79 -3.91
N ALA A 198 -5.07 16.09 -4.16
CA ALA A 198 -6.31 16.85 -3.99
C ALA A 198 -7.29 16.62 -5.15
N TYR A 199 -8.51 16.28 -4.82
CA TYR A 199 -9.62 16.27 -5.79
C TYR A 199 -10.07 17.71 -6.12
N GLY A 200 -10.48 17.90 -7.38
CA GLY A 200 -11.04 19.19 -7.79
C GLY A 200 -12.39 19.52 -7.10
N PRO A 201 -13.01 20.66 -7.42
CA PRO A 201 -14.22 21.15 -6.74
C PRO A 201 -15.42 20.21 -6.75
N LYS A 202 -15.44 19.25 -7.68
CA LYS A 202 -16.51 18.25 -7.78
C LYS A 202 -16.29 17.04 -6.84
N GLY A 203 -15.15 16.97 -6.18
CA GLY A 203 -14.74 15.79 -5.40
C GLY A 203 -14.54 14.53 -6.25
N PRO A 204 -14.36 13.37 -5.60
CA PRO A 204 -14.12 12.09 -6.28
C PRO A 204 -15.28 11.69 -7.20
N GLN A 205 -14.98 11.38 -8.46
CA GLN A 205 -15.94 10.88 -9.44
C GLN A 205 -15.71 9.39 -9.69
N LEU A 206 -15.91 8.57 -8.64
CA LEU A 206 -15.60 7.14 -8.65
C LEU A 206 -16.59 6.33 -9.49
N ASP A 207 -16.08 5.60 -10.50
CA ASP A 207 -16.86 4.67 -11.34
C ASP A 207 -17.03 3.30 -10.65
N PHE A 208 -17.94 3.21 -9.68
CA PHE A 208 -18.22 1.96 -8.98
C PHE A 208 -18.70 0.83 -9.90
N PRO A 209 -19.57 1.08 -10.93
CA PRO A 209 -19.90 0.06 -11.91
C PRO A 209 -18.67 -0.54 -12.63
N ARG A 210 -17.66 0.27 -12.91
CA ARG A 210 -16.37 -0.21 -13.46
C ARG A 210 -15.65 -1.09 -12.45
N LEU A 211 -15.54 -0.64 -11.20
CA LEU A 211 -14.90 -1.41 -10.12
C LEU A 211 -15.57 -2.77 -9.91
N GLU A 212 -16.91 -2.83 -9.96
CA GLU A 212 -17.67 -4.07 -9.87
C GLU A 212 -17.36 -5.02 -11.04
N ARG A 213 -17.25 -4.51 -12.28
CA ARG A 213 -16.84 -5.32 -13.44
C ARG A 213 -15.41 -5.85 -13.31
N ILE A 214 -14.48 -5.01 -12.86
CA ILE A 214 -13.10 -5.44 -12.58
C ILE A 214 -13.12 -6.54 -11.50
N ARG A 215 -13.82 -6.31 -10.40
CA ARG A 215 -13.95 -7.30 -9.32
C ARG A 215 -14.53 -8.63 -9.81
N ALA A 216 -15.56 -8.58 -10.65
CA ALA A 216 -16.15 -9.79 -11.25
C ALA A 216 -15.18 -10.53 -12.17
N ALA A 217 -14.40 -9.79 -12.96
CA ALA A 217 -13.40 -10.37 -13.85
C ALA A 217 -12.26 -11.04 -13.07
N VAL A 218 -11.61 -10.34 -12.14
CA VAL A 218 -10.44 -10.89 -11.43
C VAL A 218 -10.80 -11.97 -10.39
N GLY A 219 -12.04 -11.99 -9.90
CA GLY A 219 -12.50 -12.96 -8.92
C GLY A 219 -11.70 -12.93 -7.63
N ASP A 220 -11.41 -14.10 -7.06
CA ASP A 220 -10.65 -14.25 -5.81
C ASP A 220 -9.13 -14.41 -6.04
N ARG A 221 -8.66 -14.19 -7.28
CA ARG A 221 -7.26 -14.38 -7.65
C ARG A 221 -6.33 -13.31 -7.10
N VAL A 222 -6.83 -12.08 -6.96
CA VAL A 222 -6.09 -10.93 -6.43
C VAL A 222 -6.93 -10.14 -5.44
N ARG A 223 -6.29 -9.27 -4.65
CA ARG A 223 -6.99 -8.31 -3.78
C ARG A 223 -6.93 -6.91 -4.41
N LEU A 224 -8.04 -6.18 -4.31
CA LEU A 224 -8.14 -4.82 -4.81
C LEU A 224 -7.65 -3.82 -3.77
N VAL A 225 -6.87 -2.84 -4.22
CA VAL A 225 -6.26 -1.80 -3.40
C VAL A 225 -6.80 -0.43 -3.80
N LEU A 226 -7.18 0.37 -2.82
CA LEU A 226 -7.62 1.75 -3.01
C LEU A 226 -6.45 2.71 -2.85
N HIS A 227 -6.13 3.45 -3.90
CA HIS A 227 -5.22 4.59 -3.90
C HIS A 227 -5.98 5.92 -3.95
N GLY A 228 -5.32 7.01 -3.58
CA GLY A 228 -5.89 8.36 -3.67
C GLY A 228 -6.98 8.63 -2.62
N ALA A 229 -6.88 8.05 -1.43
CA ALA A 229 -7.84 8.28 -0.36
C ALA A 229 -7.55 9.61 0.37
N HIS A 230 -7.99 10.73 -0.22
CA HIS A 230 -7.81 12.07 0.33
C HIS A 230 -8.76 12.36 1.50
N GLU A 231 -8.27 13.03 2.57
CA GLU A 231 -8.97 13.26 3.84
C GLU A 231 -10.27 14.06 3.73
N ASP A 232 -10.39 14.93 2.74
CA ASP A 232 -11.59 15.75 2.56
C ASP A 232 -12.83 14.92 2.18
N TYR A 233 -12.61 13.79 1.52
CA TYR A 233 -13.67 12.99 0.91
C TYR A 233 -13.75 11.56 1.41
N PHE A 234 -12.60 10.90 1.63
CA PHE A 234 -12.55 9.48 2.01
C PHE A 234 -12.70 9.30 3.52
N ARG A 235 -13.93 9.53 3.98
CA ARG A 235 -14.35 9.25 5.35
C ARG A 235 -15.10 7.92 5.43
N GLU A 236 -15.53 7.54 6.61
CA GLU A 236 -16.18 6.26 6.91
C GLU A 236 -17.18 5.80 5.83
N HIS A 237 -18.09 6.68 5.41
CA HIS A 237 -19.13 6.33 4.43
C HIS A 237 -18.57 5.87 3.09
N LEU A 238 -17.60 6.61 2.52
CA LEU A 238 -17.02 6.29 1.21
C LEU A 238 -16.10 5.08 1.30
N LEU A 239 -15.30 4.97 2.37
CA LEU A 239 -14.45 3.80 2.61
C LEU A 239 -15.28 2.52 2.76
N ARG A 240 -16.40 2.55 3.49
CA ARG A 240 -17.32 1.41 3.59
C ARG A 240 -17.94 1.04 2.24
N LYS A 241 -18.20 2.01 1.38
CA LYS A 241 -18.66 1.74 0.01
C LYS A 241 -17.59 1.04 -0.82
N CYS A 242 -16.32 1.43 -0.69
CA CYS A 242 -15.19 0.75 -1.33
C CYS A 242 -15.02 -0.69 -0.82
N ILE A 243 -15.18 -0.92 0.50
CA ILE A 243 -15.18 -2.27 1.08
C ILE A 243 -16.29 -3.12 0.46
N ALA A 244 -17.50 -2.59 0.38
CA ALA A 244 -18.64 -3.31 -0.23
C ALA A 244 -18.38 -3.66 -1.70
N ALA A 245 -17.62 -2.84 -2.43
CA ALA A 245 -17.19 -3.10 -3.80
C ALA A 245 -16.01 -4.08 -3.92
N GLY A 246 -15.48 -4.59 -2.77
CA GLY A 246 -14.45 -5.64 -2.74
C GLY A 246 -13.02 -5.16 -2.51
N MET A 247 -12.81 -3.90 -2.17
CA MET A 247 -11.49 -3.40 -1.77
C MET A 247 -11.05 -3.96 -0.42
N SER A 248 -9.75 -4.27 -0.26
CA SER A 248 -9.20 -4.95 0.93
C SER A 248 -8.02 -4.23 1.57
N LYS A 249 -7.44 -3.25 0.91
CA LYS A 249 -6.36 -2.38 1.37
C LYS A 249 -6.66 -0.94 0.94
N VAL A 250 -6.25 0.04 1.73
CA VAL A 250 -6.28 1.45 1.36
C VAL A 250 -4.99 2.15 1.80
N ASN A 251 -4.40 2.91 0.88
CA ASN A 251 -3.23 3.73 1.16
C ASN A 251 -3.66 5.04 1.82
N ILE A 252 -3.04 5.36 2.97
CA ILE A 252 -3.33 6.55 3.76
C ILE A 252 -2.05 7.35 3.92
N ASN A 253 -1.98 8.50 3.26
CA ASN A 253 -0.81 9.38 3.19
C ASN A 253 -1.11 10.77 3.77
N GLY A 254 -1.81 11.60 3.03
CA GLY A 254 -2.07 13.01 3.33
C GLY A 254 -2.53 13.31 4.76
N PRO A 255 -3.58 12.65 5.28
CA PRO A 255 -4.11 12.94 6.62
C PRO A 255 -3.07 12.78 7.73
N VAL A 256 -2.22 11.75 7.63
CA VAL A 256 -1.20 11.44 8.65
C VAL A 256 -0.09 12.49 8.62
N ASN A 257 0.40 12.83 7.41
CA ASN A 257 1.43 13.84 7.23
C ASN A 257 0.97 15.24 7.59
N ALA A 258 -0.28 15.60 7.28
CA ALA A 258 -0.89 16.86 7.66
C ALA A 258 -0.96 17.04 9.18
N ALA A 259 -1.30 15.97 9.92
CA ALA A 259 -1.30 15.99 11.37
C ALA A 259 0.10 16.24 11.96
N TYR A 260 1.11 15.56 11.41
CA TYR A 260 2.51 15.74 11.81
C TYR A 260 3.01 17.16 11.57
N THR A 261 2.85 17.67 10.35
CA THR A 261 3.35 18.98 9.95
C THR A 261 2.64 20.11 10.69
N ARG A 262 1.33 20.01 10.89
CA ARG A 262 0.54 21.00 11.65
C ARG A 262 1.04 21.14 13.07
N VAL A 263 1.18 20.02 13.81
CA VAL A 263 1.63 20.07 15.21
C VAL A 263 3.08 20.56 15.30
N GLY A 264 3.94 20.16 14.35
CA GLY A 264 5.30 20.68 14.24
C GLY A 264 5.35 22.20 14.08
N ALA A 265 4.54 22.76 13.19
CA ALA A 265 4.43 24.21 12.98
C ALA A 265 3.90 24.97 14.22
N GLU A 266 2.97 24.36 14.95
CA GLU A 266 2.39 24.95 16.16
C GLU A 266 3.39 25.00 17.34
N LEU A 267 4.22 23.98 17.51
CA LEU A 267 5.05 23.78 18.70
C LEU A 267 6.54 24.10 18.51
N ALA A 268 7.05 24.17 17.27
CA ALA A 268 8.45 24.42 17.00
C ALA A 268 8.94 25.74 17.66
N GLY A 269 10.04 25.63 18.43
CA GLY A 269 10.64 26.75 19.14
C GLY A 269 9.88 27.19 20.41
N LYS A 270 8.74 26.59 20.74
CA LYS A 270 7.93 26.94 21.92
C LYS A 270 8.07 25.95 23.08
N VAL A 271 8.40 24.72 22.77
CA VAL A 271 8.58 23.63 23.75
C VAL A 271 9.85 22.83 23.42
N PRO A 272 10.36 21.97 24.34
CA PRO A 272 11.49 21.11 24.04
C PRO A 272 11.26 20.21 22.80
N LEU A 273 12.31 19.90 22.06
CA LEU A 273 12.25 19.07 20.86
C LEU A 273 11.57 17.71 21.10
N THR A 274 11.85 17.06 22.24
CA THR A 274 11.21 15.78 22.60
C THR A 274 9.71 15.91 22.71
N THR A 275 9.21 17.00 23.29
CA THR A 275 7.77 17.29 23.36
C THR A 275 7.17 17.50 21.97
N VAL A 276 7.87 18.21 21.08
CA VAL A 276 7.40 18.39 19.70
C VAL A 276 7.22 17.02 19.02
N ILE A 277 8.26 16.16 19.11
CA ILE A 277 8.25 14.81 18.51
C ILE A 277 7.12 13.95 19.11
N GLU A 278 6.95 13.95 20.42
CA GLU A 278 5.90 13.18 21.12
C GLU A 278 4.49 13.62 20.70
N GLU A 279 4.23 14.92 20.63
CA GLU A 279 2.91 15.44 20.25
C GLU A 279 2.63 15.25 18.73
N GLN A 280 3.65 15.35 17.88
CA GLN A 280 3.53 15.01 16.46
C GLN A 280 3.18 13.53 16.29
N THR A 281 3.89 12.62 16.95
CA THR A 281 3.63 11.18 16.92
C THR A 281 2.21 10.85 17.40
N LYS A 282 1.78 11.48 18.48
CA LYS A 282 0.43 11.31 19.02
C LYS A 282 -0.67 11.79 18.07
N ALA A 283 -0.44 12.92 17.38
CA ALA A 283 -1.39 13.43 16.40
C ALA A 283 -1.52 12.48 15.19
N MET A 284 -0.42 11.93 14.69
CA MET A 284 -0.44 10.88 13.65
C MET A 284 -1.19 9.64 14.13
N GLN A 285 -0.88 9.14 15.34
CA GLN A 285 -1.53 7.98 15.92
C GLN A 285 -3.06 8.14 15.97
N GLN A 286 -3.56 9.30 16.39
CA GLN A 286 -5.01 9.56 16.46
C GLN A 286 -5.68 9.49 15.07
N VAL A 287 -5.03 10.03 14.03
CA VAL A 287 -5.54 9.95 12.65
C VAL A 287 -5.55 8.51 12.16
N ILE A 288 -4.50 7.75 12.45
CA ILE A 288 -4.39 6.34 12.06
C ILE A 288 -5.47 5.51 12.75
N GLU A 289 -5.67 5.69 14.05
CA GLU A 289 -6.72 5.02 14.83
C GLU A 289 -8.11 5.29 14.26
N GLN A 290 -8.41 6.53 13.89
CA GLN A 290 -9.68 6.91 13.27
C GLN A 290 -9.88 6.20 11.92
N ASN A 291 -8.83 6.13 11.09
CA ASN A 291 -8.89 5.42 9.83
C ASN A 291 -9.09 3.91 10.02
N MET A 292 -8.46 3.30 11.02
CA MET A 292 -8.68 1.87 11.36
C MET A 292 -10.14 1.60 11.74
N ASP A 293 -10.80 2.53 12.46
CA ASP A 293 -12.23 2.44 12.75
C ASP A 293 -13.07 2.55 11.46
N TRP A 294 -12.78 3.50 10.59
CA TRP A 294 -13.51 3.73 9.34
C TRP A 294 -13.40 2.56 8.36
N VAL A 295 -12.24 1.94 8.26
CA VAL A 295 -12.01 0.77 7.41
C VAL A 295 -12.44 -0.55 8.07
N MET A 296 -12.99 -0.51 9.26
CA MET A 296 -13.52 -1.64 10.04
C MET A 296 -12.46 -2.68 10.44
N SER A 297 -11.18 -2.29 10.52
CA SER A 297 -10.09 -3.18 10.92
C SER A 297 -9.86 -3.25 12.44
N THR A 298 -10.45 -2.35 13.22
CA THR A 298 -10.40 -2.38 14.68
C THR A 298 -10.91 -3.71 15.24
N GLY A 299 -10.13 -4.35 16.12
CA GLY A 299 -10.45 -5.64 16.72
C GLY A 299 -10.25 -6.84 15.80
N LYS A 300 -9.61 -6.67 14.64
CA LYS A 300 -9.39 -7.73 13.65
C LYS A 300 -8.01 -8.39 13.74
N ALA A 301 -7.11 -7.89 14.57
CA ALA A 301 -5.88 -8.61 14.89
C ALA A 301 -6.24 -9.86 15.72
N VAL A 302 -6.32 -10.99 15.06
CA VAL A 302 -6.47 -12.28 15.74
C VAL A 302 -5.07 -12.73 16.14
N CYS A 303 -4.84 -12.86 17.46
CA CYS A 303 -3.62 -13.46 18.02
C CYS A 303 -3.59 -14.96 17.78
#